data_eaea3942b12df814cd6ecc5f054b349d
#
_entry.id   eaea3942b12df814cd6ecc5f054b349d
#
_cell.length_a   1.000
_cell.length_b   1.000
_cell.length_c   1.000
_cell.angle_alpha   90.00
_cell.angle_beta   90.00
_cell.angle_gamma   90.00
#
_symmetry.space_group_name_H-M   'P 1'
#
loop_
_entity.id
_entity.type
_entity.pdbx_description
1 polymer ?
#
loop_
_entity_poly.entity_id
_entity_poly.type
_entity_poly.pdbx_seq_one_letter_code
_entity_poly.pdbx_strand_id
1 'polypeptide(L)'
;MQENELHKNLITENLRWRCIGPSRGGRVVAVAGDPINQQVFYFGAAAGGIWKTEDAGVYWENVSDGFLNSSAVGALTVAHSDPNVIYAGMGESTIRIDVSYGDGVYRSTDAGTSWNHLGLPETRQISEIRIHPQNPDLVYVAAFGHAFGPNKERGIFRSKDGGKNWEQILFRSDKAGAIDLSMDPNNPRILIASFWEAHRNFWSLQSGGPGSSIYRSMDGGDSWEEITNNRGLPKGTLGKIGVSLSPAQSGRIWAIIEAEDAGLYRSDDYGESWIRTSKNRDLIHRPWYYCHVFADPKHADTVYLTNLQMWKSSDGGCSFREITTPHGDNHD
;
A
#
# COMPACT_ATOMS: atom_id res chain seq x y z
N MET A 1 -21.27 -5.23 -51.41
CA MET A 1 -20.47 -5.49 -50.21
C MET A 1 -19.57 -4.29 -49.84
N GLN A 2 -18.98 -3.60 -50.81
CA GLN A 2 -18.11 -2.42 -50.54
C GLN A 2 -18.85 -1.16 -49.99
N GLU A 3 -20.07 -0.88 -50.42
CA GLU A 3 -20.83 0.25 -49.88
C GLU A 3 -21.24 0.14 -48.43
N ASN A 4 -21.49 -1.09 -47.95
CA ASN A 4 -21.85 -1.34 -46.55
C ASN A 4 -20.65 -1.22 -45.58
N GLU A 5 -19.45 -1.47 -46.05
CA GLU A 5 -18.21 -1.26 -45.25
C GLU A 5 -17.85 0.25 -45.21
N LEU A 6 -18.06 0.97 -46.29
CA LEU A 6 -17.80 2.42 -46.36
C LEU A 6 -18.73 3.20 -45.41
N HIS A 7 -20.01 2.83 -45.35
CA HIS A 7 -20.97 3.40 -44.41
C HIS A 7 -20.70 3.02 -42.95
N LYS A 8 -20.25 1.80 -42.70
CA LYS A 8 -19.87 1.37 -41.35
C LYS A 8 -18.66 2.15 -40.83
N ASN A 9 -17.65 2.37 -41.65
CA ASN A 9 -16.44 3.11 -41.28
C ASN A 9 -16.76 4.61 -41.07
N LEU A 10 -17.56 5.22 -41.90
CA LEU A 10 -17.97 6.63 -41.74
C LEU A 10 -18.77 6.91 -40.46
N ILE A 11 -19.55 5.94 -39.98
CA ILE A 11 -20.30 6.07 -38.74
C ILE A 11 -19.37 5.84 -37.54
N THR A 12 -18.50 4.83 -37.61
CA THR A 12 -17.63 4.48 -36.49
C THR A 12 -16.45 5.44 -36.28
N GLU A 13 -15.92 6.05 -37.35
CA GLU A 13 -14.84 7.03 -37.26
C GLU A 13 -15.25 8.32 -36.55
N ASN A 14 -16.56 8.64 -36.53
CA ASN A 14 -17.08 9.83 -35.85
C ASN A 14 -17.64 9.52 -34.46
N LEU A 15 -17.68 8.25 -34.05
CA LEU A 15 -18.08 7.85 -32.70
C LEU A 15 -16.90 8.02 -31.76
N ARG A 16 -17.12 8.74 -30.68
CA ARG A 16 -16.16 8.86 -29.57
C ARG A 16 -16.82 8.39 -28.29
N TRP A 17 -16.13 7.54 -27.59
CA TRP A 17 -16.52 7.18 -26.25
C TRP A 17 -16.42 8.40 -25.34
N ARG A 18 -17.46 8.66 -24.58
CA ARG A 18 -17.51 9.70 -23.56
C ARG A 18 -18.03 9.08 -22.28
N CYS A 19 -17.30 9.23 -21.20
CA CYS A 19 -17.80 8.87 -19.88
C CYS A 19 -18.96 9.82 -19.53
N ILE A 20 -20.14 9.26 -19.30
CA ILE A 20 -21.33 10.01 -18.89
C ILE A 20 -21.74 9.74 -17.45
N GLY A 21 -20.85 9.05 -16.69
CA GLY A 21 -21.07 8.70 -15.30
C GLY A 21 -21.69 7.30 -15.13
N PRO A 22 -22.02 6.93 -13.88
CA PRO A 22 -21.81 7.78 -12.71
C PRO A 22 -20.32 8.06 -12.48
N SER A 23 -19.98 9.33 -12.18
CA SER A 23 -18.64 9.72 -11.79
C SER A 23 -18.33 9.16 -10.39
N ARG A 24 -17.76 7.98 -10.36
CA ARG A 24 -17.54 7.25 -9.12
C ARG A 24 -16.15 6.62 -9.15
N GLY A 25 -15.24 7.19 -8.34
CA GLY A 25 -13.86 6.71 -8.22
C GLY A 25 -13.68 5.45 -7.40
N GLY A 26 -14.74 4.98 -6.74
CA GLY A 26 -14.63 3.90 -5.75
C GLY A 26 -14.04 4.40 -4.44
N ARG A 27 -13.59 3.46 -3.59
CA ARG A 27 -12.90 3.79 -2.34
C ARG A 27 -11.48 4.23 -2.61
N VAL A 28 -10.98 5.11 -1.75
CA VAL A 28 -9.59 5.51 -1.72
C VAL A 28 -8.81 4.48 -0.90
N VAL A 29 -7.74 3.94 -1.45
CA VAL A 29 -6.89 2.91 -0.82
C VAL A 29 -5.41 3.31 -0.82
N ALA A 30 -5.09 4.47 -1.33
CA ALA A 30 -3.75 5.05 -1.30
C ALA A 30 -3.84 6.56 -1.31
N VAL A 31 -3.11 7.23 -0.42
CA VAL A 31 -2.99 8.69 -0.36
C VAL A 31 -1.53 9.11 -0.32
N ALA A 32 -1.21 10.26 -0.89
CA ALA A 32 0.10 10.85 -0.81
C ALA A 32 0.02 12.38 -0.79
N GLY A 33 0.87 13.03 -0.01
CA GLY A 33 1.01 14.47 0.03
C GLY A 33 2.32 14.92 -0.58
N ASP A 34 2.34 16.12 -1.14
CA ASP A 34 3.57 16.78 -1.54
C ASP A 34 4.37 17.19 -0.29
N PRO A 35 5.64 16.79 -0.13
CA PRO A 35 6.43 17.08 1.05
C PRO A 35 6.79 18.57 1.21
N ILE A 36 6.63 19.37 0.14
CA ILE A 36 6.98 20.79 0.11
C ILE A 36 5.72 21.65 0.12
N ASN A 37 4.74 21.35 -0.73
CA ASN A 37 3.50 22.12 -0.86
C ASN A 37 2.35 21.46 -0.10
N GLN A 38 1.99 22.01 1.06
CA GLN A 38 0.92 21.49 1.93
C GLN A 38 -0.49 21.58 1.35
N GLN A 39 -0.68 22.16 0.17
CA GLN A 39 -1.97 22.20 -0.51
C GLN A 39 -2.12 21.12 -1.56
N VAL A 40 -1.02 20.42 -1.91
CA VAL A 40 -1.02 19.39 -2.96
C VAL A 40 -1.10 18.00 -2.33
N PHE A 41 -2.16 17.29 -2.72
CA PHE A 41 -2.38 15.90 -2.34
C PHE A 41 -2.79 15.07 -3.55
N TYR A 42 -2.57 13.77 -3.43
CA TYR A 42 -2.98 12.78 -4.40
C TYR A 42 -3.75 11.67 -3.70
N PHE A 43 -4.74 11.09 -4.37
CA PHE A 43 -5.29 9.83 -3.95
C PHE A 43 -5.41 8.85 -5.11
N GLY A 44 -5.26 7.57 -4.79
CA GLY A 44 -5.49 6.44 -5.66
C GLY A 44 -6.80 5.75 -5.32
N ALA A 45 -7.69 5.64 -6.31
CA ALA A 45 -8.97 4.99 -6.13
C ALA A 45 -8.92 3.53 -6.60
N ALA A 46 -9.63 2.64 -5.91
CA ALA A 46 -9.69 1.21 -6.23
C ALA A 46 -10.32 0.91 -7.60
N ALA A 47 -10.98 1.87 -8.23
CA ALA A 47 -11.58 1.74 -9.56
C ALA A 47 -11.75 3.08 -10.28
N GLY A 48 -10.91 4.08 -9.98
CA GLY A 48 -11.07 5.44 -10.49
C GLY A 48 -9.77 6.16 -10.83
N GLY A 49 -8.65 5.43 -10.87
CA GLY A 49 -7.35 6.02 -11.20
C GLY A 49 -6.80 6.94 -10.10
N ILE A 50 -5.96 7.90 -10.52
CA ILE A 50 -5.25 8.81 -9.64
C ILE A 50 -5.85 10.22 -9.78
N TRP A 51 -6.07 10.84 -8.64
CA TRP A 51 -6.63 12.18 -8.52
C TRP A 51 -5.66 13.09 -7.79
N LYS A 52 -5.62 14.35 -8.19
CA LYS A 52 -4.78 15.41 -7.62
C LYS A 52 -5.62 16.58 -7.17
N THR A 53 -5.26 17.18 -6.04
CA THR A 53 -5.70 18.52 -5.62
C THR A 53 -4.51 19.45 -5.49
N GLU A 54 -4.70 20.74 -5.74
CA GLU A 54 -3.71 21.80 -5.52
C GLU A 54 -4.21 22.89 -4.56
N ASP A 55 -5.37 22.66 -3.94
CA ASP A 55 -6.07 23.59 -3.06
C ASP A 55 -6.55 22.95 -1.75
N ALA A 56 -5.79 21.98 -1.25
CA ALA A 56 -6.07 21.23 -0.01
C ALA A 56 -7.42 20.48 -0.04
N GLY A 57 -7.82 19.98 -1.21
CA GLY A 57 -8.98 19.09 -1.34
C GLY A 57 -10.29 19.77 -1.68
N VAL A 58 -10.30 21.07 -2.01
CA VAL A 58 -11.51 21.78 -2.45
C VAL A 58 -11.92 21.31 -3.85
N TYR A 59 -10.95 21.18 -4.75
CA TYR A 59 -11.15 20.64 -6.10
C TYR A 59 -10.19 19.47 -6.36
N TRP A 60 -10.69 18.44 -7.07
CA TRP A 60 -9.92 17.28 -7.46
C TRP A 60 -10.01 17.03 -8.95
N GLU A 61 -8.87 16.79 -9.60
CA GLU A 61 -8.75 16.48 -11.01
C GLU A 61 -8.20 15.06 -11.19
N ASN A 62 -8.77 14.29 -12.12
CA ASN A 62 -8.18 13.02 -12.52
C ASN A 62 -6.95 13.28 -13.39
N VAL A 63 -5.80 12.78 -12.95
CA VAL A 63 -4.50 12.98 -13.61
C VAL A 63 -3.96 11.70 -14.25
N SER A 64 -4.77 10.66 -14.32
CA SER A 64 -4.35 9.34 -14.81
C SER A 64 -5.09 8.86 -16.05
N ASP A 65 -6.19 9.51 -16.44
CA ASP A 65 -6.99 9.11 -17.59
C ASP A 65 -6.18 9.18 -18.89
N GLY A 66 -6.20 8.10 -19.66
CA GLY A 66 -5.45 7.97 -20.91
C GLY A 66 -4.01 7.44 -20.74
N PHE A 67 -3.52 7.29 -19.52
CA PHE A 67 -2.17 6.77 -19.25
C PHE A 67 -2.18 5.35 -18.66
N LEU A 68 -3.10 5.08 -17.73
CA LEU A 68 -3.15 3.81 -17.02
C LEU A 68 -4.00 2.78 -17.80
N ASN A 69 -3.51 1.55 -17.92
CA ASN A 69 -4.27 0.44 -18.51
C ASN A 69 -5.28 -0.18 -17.53
N SER A 70 -5.08 0.03 -16.23
CA SER A 70 -5.99 -0.38 -15.15
C SER A 70 -6.36 0.83 -14.32
N SER A 71 -7.61 0.92 -13.87
CA SER A 71 -8.07 1.99 -12.98
C SER A 71 -7.88 1.66 -11.50
N ALA A 72 -7.44 0.44 -11.17
CA ALA A 72 -7.25 0.02 -9.78
C ALA A 72 -5.89 0.46 -9.27
N VAL A 73 -5.85 1.42 -8.34
CA VAL A 73 -4.64 1.88 -7.66
C VAL A 73 -4.58 1.22 -6.28
N GLY A 74 -3.45 0.61 -5.95
CA GLY A 74 -3.21 -0.06 -4.66
C GLY A 74 -2.23 0.68 -3.76
N ALA A 75 -1.27 1.41 -4.35
CA ALA A 75 -0.28 2.20 -3.62
C ALA A 75 0.08 3.46 -4.39
N LEU A 76 0.40 4.53 -3.68
CA LEU A 76 0.78 5.82 -4.27
C LEU A 76 1.79 6.52 -3.36
N THR A 77 2.86 7.06 -3.95
CA THR A 77 3.88 7.76 -3.15
C THR A 77 4.55 8.87 -3.96
N VAL A 78 4.83 9.99 -3.30
CA VAL A 78 5.57 11.16 -3.83
C VAL A 78 6.99 11.12 -3.28
N ALA A 79 7.99 11.36 -4.13
CA ALA A 79 9.37 11.37 -3.70
C ALA A 79 9.68 12.62 -2.84
N HIS A 80 10.26 12.41 -1.66
CA HIS A 80 10.64 13.51 -0.76
C HIS A 80 11.68 14.46 -1.36
N SER A 81 12.61 13.93 -2.17
CA SER A 81 13.68 14.73 -2.79
C SER A 81 13.25 15.47 -4.04
N ASP A 82 12.16 15.06 -4.68
CA ASP A 82 11.62 15.68 -5.90
C ASP A 82 10.10 15.40 -6.01
N PRO A 83 9.24 16.36 -5.62
CA PRO A 83 7.79 16.17 -5.66
C PRO A 83 7.19 15.94 -7.07
N ASN A 84 7.96 16.22 -8.13
CA ASN A 84 7.52 15.87 -9.48
C ASN A 84 7.56 14.35 -9.73
N VAL A 85 8.34 13.62 -8.93
CA VAL A 85 8.44 12.16 -9.07
C VAL A 85 7.43 11.46 -8.19
N ILE A 86 6.52 10.74 -8.83
CA ILE A 86 5.45 9.98 -8.18
C ILE A 86 5.47 8.56 -8.72
N TYR A 87 5.29 7.59 -7.84
CA TYR A 87 5.09 6.19 -8.22
C TYR A 87 3.70 5.73 -7.81
N ALA A 88 3.08 4.96 -8.70
CA ALA A 88 1.80 4.30 -8.47
C ALA A 88 1.94 2.79 -8.67
N GLY A 89 1.52 2.03 -7.68
CA GLY A 89 1.38 0.58 -7.73
C GLY A 89 -0.06 0.21 -8.00
N MET A 90 -0.29 -0.61 -9.02
CA MET A 90 -1.62 -0.92 -9.48
C MET A 90 -2.18 -2.16 -8.79
N GLY A 91 -3.53 -2.21 -8.69
CA GLY A 91 -4.27 -3.33 -8.14
C GLY A 91 -4.55 -3.20 -6.65
N GLU A 92 -5.80 -3.39 -6.29
CA GLU A 92 -6.27 -3.30 -4.90
C GLU A 92 -5.83 -4.52 -4.08
N SER A 93 -5.13 -4.31 -2.97
CA SER A 93 -4.61 -5.38 -2.09
C SER A 93 -5.61 -5.83 -1.00
N THR A 94 -6.81 -5.24 -0.94
CA THR A 94 -7.90 -5.75 -0.10
C THR A 94 -8.57 -6.93 -0.80
N ILE A 95 -8.58 -8.12 -0.17
CA ILE A 95 -9.01 -9.35 -0.86
C ILE A 95 -10.53 -9.58 -0.79
N ARG A 96 -11.30 -8.65 -1.34
CA ARG A 96 -12.75 -8.81 -1.53
C ARG A 96 -13.05 -9.79 -2.67
N ILE A 97 -14.33 -10.18 -2.85
CA ILE A 97 -14.74 -11.08 -3.94
C ILE A 97 -14.52 -10.45 -5.32
N ASP A 98 -14.70 -9.14 -5.42
CA ASP A 98 -14.67 -8.35 -6.64
C ASP A 98 -13.43 -7.42 -6.70
N VAL A 99 -12.34 -7.81 -6.03
CA VAL A 99 -11.10 -7.04 -6.04
C VAL A 99 -10.54 -6.93 -7.46
N SER A 100 -10.22 -5.71 -7.86
CA SER A 100 -9.63 -5.44 -9.16
C SER A 100 -8.12 -5.57 -9.10
N TYR A 101 -7.54 -6.18 -10.11
CA TYR A 101 -6.11 -6.27 -10.28
C TYR A 101 -5.55 -5.16 -11.18
N GLY A 102 -4.29 -4.84 -10.96
CA GLY A 102 -3.53 -3.92 -11.77
C GLY A 102 -2.59 -4.64 -12.73
N ASP A 103 -1.69 -3.87 -13.31
CA ASP A 103 -0.73 -4.30 -14.32
C ASP A 103 0.70 -3.86 -14.00
N GLY A 104 1.01 -3.62 -12.72
CA GLY A 104 2.36 -3.31 -12.26
C GLY A 104 2.53 -1.89 -11.76
N VAL A 105 3.65 -1.26 -12.09
CA VAL A 105 4.07 0.03 -11.55
C VAL A 105 4.06 1.09 -12.64
N TYR A 106 3.60 2.30 -12.28
CA TYR A 106 3.70 3.50 -13.09
C TYR A 106 4.51 4.58 -12.38
N ARG A 107 5.14 5.45 -13.17
CA ARG A 107 5.89 6.61 -12.69
C ARG A 107 5.50 7.86 -13.46
N SER A 108 5.31 8.94 -12.73
CA SER A 108 5.32 10.32 -13.25
C SER A 108 6.63 11.00 -12.86
N THR A 109 7.09 11.95 -13.69
CA THR A 109 8.23 12.85 -13.41
C THR A 109 7.86 14.32 -13.61
N ASP A 110 6.57 14.59 -13.68
CA ASP A 110 5.98 15.90 -13.96
C ASP A 110 4.74 16.19 -13.07
N ALA A 111 4.81 15.74 -11.82
CA ALA A 111 3.78 15.91 -10.80
C ALA A 111 2.41 15.36 -11.22
N GLY A 112 2.40 14.23 -11.94
CA GLY A 112 1.18 13.53 -12.35
C GLY A 112 0.62 13.96 -13.70
N THR A 113 1.28 14.87 -14.44
CA THR A 113 0.80 15.32 -15.75
C THR A 113 0.88 14.20 -16.80
N SER A 114 1.86 13.33 -16.70
CA SER A 114 2.01 12.13 -17.53
C SER A 114 2.52 10.94 -16.74
N TRP A 115 2.25 9.72 -17.23
CA TRP A 115 2.62 8.48 -16.56
C TRP A 115 3.23 7.50 -17.53
N ASN A 116 4.30 6.82 -17.08
CA ASN A 116 4.99 5.79 -17.81
C ASN A 116 4.89 4.45 -17.08
N HIS A 117 4.52 3.39 -17.77
CA HIS A 117 4.51 2.02 -17.23
C HIS A 117 5.93 1.50 -17.07
N LEU A 118 6.25 0.94 -15.90
CA LEU A 118 7.59 0.50 -15.51
C LEU A 118 7.73 -1.02 -15.34
N GLY A 119 6.74 -1.79 -15.77
CA GLY A 119 6.77 -3.26 -15.67
C GLY A 119 6.11 -3.82 -14.42
N LEU A 120 6.48 -5.04 -14.05
CA LEU A 120 5.87 -5.86 -13.00
C LEU A 120 4.37 -6.19 -13.22
N PRO A 121 3.90 -6.47 -14.45
CA PRO A 121 2.47 -6.62 -14.72
C PRO A 121 1.84 -7.81 -13.97
N GLU A 122 2.59 -8.88 -13.74
CA GLU A 122 2.10 -10.08 -13.07
C GLU A 122 2.09 -10.00 -11.54
N THR A 123 2.50 -8.86 -10.96
CA THR A 123 2.30 -8.62 -9.52
C THR A 123 0.83 -8.43 -9.18
N ARG A 124 0.03 -7.91 -10.10
CA ARG A 124 -1.42 -7.65 -10.07
C ARG A 124 -1.93 -6.81 -8.91
N GLN A 125 -1.52 -7.11 -7.68
CA GLN A 125 -1.86 -6.32 -6.50
C GLN A 125 -0.58 -5.82 -5.83
N ILE A 126 -0.36 -4.52 -5.89
CA ILE A 126 0.72 -3.83 -5.18
C ILE A 126 0.12 -3.13 -3.98
N SER A 127 0.61 -3.49 -2.80
CA SER A 127 0.08 -3.03 -1.53
C SER A 127 0.78 -1.80 -1.00
N GLU A 128 2.07 -1.63 -1.34
CA GLU A 128 2.86 -0.52 -0.83
C GLU A 128 4.04 -0.18 -1.74
N ILE A 129 4.42 1.12 -1.77
CA ILE A 129 5.63 1.61 -2.43
C ILE A 129 6.38 2.53 -1.47
N ARG A 130 7.70 2.35 -1.38
CA ARG A 130 8.58 3.26 -0.63
C ARG A 130 9.70 3.75 -1.54
N ILE A 131 9.90 5.06 -1.55
CA ILE A 131 10.98 5.73 -2.27
C ILE A 131 12.04 6.13 -1.26
N HIS A 132 13.31 5.92 -1.61
CA HIS A 132 14.42 6.40 -0.78
C HIS A 132 14.35 7.93 -0.66
N PRO A 133 14.41 8.51 0.56
CA PRO A 133 14.10 9.92 0.79
C PRO A 133 15.02 10.90 0.05
N GLN A 134 16.23 10.49 -0.33
CA GLN A 134 17.23 11.32 -1.01
C GLN A 134 17.51 10.89 -2.46
N ASN A 135 16.93 9.77 -2.92
CA ASN A 135 17.15 9.26 -4.26
C ASN A 135 15.84 8.74 -4.86
N PRO A 136 15.19 9.52 -5.74
CA PRO A 136 13.89 9.16 -6.30
C PRO A 136 13.95 7.97 -7.27
N ASP A 137 15.15 7.52 -7.67
CA ASP A 137 15.35 6.36 -8.52
C ASP A 137 15.54 5.06 -7.75
N LEU A 138 15.76 5.12 -6.42
CA LEU A 138 15.79 3.95 -5.55
C LEU A 138 14.41 3.74 -4.94
N VAL A 139 13.70 2.73 -5.41
CA VAL A 139 12.30 2.46 -5.04
C VAL A 139 12.10 0.98 -4.70
N TYR A 140 11.23 0.75 -3.71
CA TYR A 140 10.83 -0.56 -3.23
C TYR A 140 9.33 -0.73 -3.40
N VAL A 141 8.92 -1.91 -3.82
CA VAL A 141 7.52 -2.27 -4.08
C VAL A 141 7.17 -3.53 -3.30
N ALA A 142 6.13 -3.45 -2.50
CA ALA A 142 5.52 -4.60 -1.85
C ALA A 142 4.40 -5.16 -2.74
N ALA A 143 4.61 -6.35 -3.28
CA ALA A 143 3.66 -7.03 -4.13
C ALA A 143 2.94 -8.14 -3.35
N PHE A 144 1.63 -7.96 -3.13
CA PHE A 144 0.80 -9.01 -2.58
C PHE A 144 0.63 -10.17 -3.58
N GLY A 145 0.59 -9.87 -4.88
CA GLY A 145 0.39 -10.86 -5.94
C GLY A 145 -1.08 -11.19 -6.15
N HIS A 146 -1.37 -12.34 -6.74
CA HIS A 146 -2.73 -12.72 -7.11
C HIS A 146 -3.61 -13.05 -5.90
N ALA A 147 -4.72 -12.36 -5.74
CA ALA A 147 -5.67 -12.59 -4.64
C ALA A 147 -6.40 -13.95 -4.76
N PHE A 148 -6.58 -14.45 -5.98
CA PHE A 148 -7.37 -15.65 -6.28
C PHE A 148 -6.55 -16.90 -6.60
N GLY A 149 -5.24 -16.85 -6.42
CA GLY A 149 -4.38 -17.99 -6.66
C GLY A 149 -2.90 -17.73 -6.38
N PRO A 150 -2.09 -18.78 -6.32
CA PRO A 150 -0.66 -18.65 -6.13
C PRO A 150 0.02 -18.03 -7.36
N ASN A 151 1.09 -17.28 -7.15
CA ASN A 151 1.99 -16.78 -8.19
C ASN A 151 3.38 -16.49 -7.62
N LYS A 152 4.38 -16.38 -8.47
CA LYS A 152 5.78 -16.15 -8.08
C LYS A 152 6.14 -14.67 -8.00
N GLU A 153 5.33 -13.81 -8.61
CA GLU A 153 5.51 -12.35 -8.64
C GLU A 153 4.92 -11.71 -7.38
N ARG A 154 5.34 -12.22 -6.20
CA ARG A 154 4.99 -11.77 -4.85
C ARG A 154 6.25 -11.36 -4.10
N GLY A 155 6.12 -10.54 -3.09
CA GLY A 155 7.22 -10.16 -2.21
C GLY A 155 7.71 -8.75 -2.41
N ILE A 156 8.96 -8.48 -2.08
CA ILE A 156 9.56 -7.16 -2.22
C ILE A 156 10.41 -7.10 -3.48
N PHE A 157 10.11 -6.10 -4.30
CA PHE A 157 10.91 -5.74 -5.47
C PHE A 157 11.62 -4.42 -5.22
N ARG A 158 12.84 -4.29 -5.77
CA ARG A 158 13.63 -3.08 -5.69
C ARG A 158 14.09 -2.68 -7.09
N SER A 159 14.03 -1.38 -7.39
CA SER A 159 14.72 -0.76 -8.51
C SER A 159 15.72 0.26 -8.00
N LYS A 160 16.89 0.34 -8.64
CA LYS A 160 17.96 1.33 -8.37
C LYS A 160 18.08 2.37 -9.47
N ASP A 161 17.24 2.31 -10.49
CA ASP A 161 17.33 3.08 -11.74
C ASP A 161 15.98 3.68 -12.19
N GLY A 162 15.13 3.96 -11.23
CA GLY A 162 13.85 4.62 -11.47
C GLY A 162 12.80 3.70 -12.09
N GLY A 163 12.88 2.41 -11.89
CA GLY A 163 11.92 1.42 -12.36
C GLY A 163 12.25 0.82 -13.75
N LYS A 164 13.42 1.11 -14.32
CA LYS A 164 13.86 0.51 -15.59
C LYS A 164 14.19 -0.97 -15.45
N ASN A 165 14.79 -1.34 -14.31
CA ASN A 165 15.09 -2.72 -13.95
C ASN A 165 14.57 -3.02 -12.53
N TRP A 166 14.06 -4.24 -12.33
CA TRP A 166 13.52 -4.71 -11.06
C TRP A 166 14.23 -5.98 -10.59
N GLU A 167 14.57 -6.01 -9.32
CA GLU A 167 15.11 -7.16 -8.61
C GLU A 167 14.13 -7.61 -7.54
N GLN A 168 13.74 -8.89 -7.51
CA GLN A 168 12.97 -9.47 -6.41
C GLN A 168 13.94 -9.78 -5.26
N ILE A 169 13.95 -8.92 -4.25
CA ILE A 169 14.92 -8.98 -3.13
C ILE A 169 14.42 -9.75 -1.92
N LEU A 170 13.13 -10.05 -1.84
CA LEU A 170 12.54 -10.90 -0.82
C LEU A 170 11.32 -11.64 -1.37
N PHE A 171 11.39 -12.96 -1.32
CA PHE A 171 10.31 -13.87 -1.70
C PHE A 171 10.08 -14.90 -0.60
N ARG A 172 8.86 -15.06 -0.12
CA ARG A 172 8.52 -16.04 0.91
C ARG A 172 7.99 -17.35 0.32
N SER A 173 6.95 -17.25 -0.48
CA SER A 173 6.32 -18.38 -1.16
C SER A 173 5.37 -17.89 -2.25
N ASP A 174 4.87 -18.79 -3.08
CA ASP A 174 3.85 -18.50 -4.08
C ASP A 174 2.44 -18.23 -3.51
N LYS A 175 2.25 -18.38 -2.18
CA LYS A 175 0.99 -18.16 -1.46
C LYS A 175 0.99 -16.94 -0.56
N ALA A 176 2.15 -16.50 -0.09
CA ALA A 176 2.29 -15.36 0.80
C ALA A 176 2.91 -14.17 0.05
N GLY A 177 2.19 -13.05 -0.01
CA GLY A 177 2.66 -11.82 -0.62
C GLY A 177 3.05 -10.75 0.39
N ALA A 178 3.89 -9.81 -0.01
CA ALA A 178 4.19 -8.65 0.81
C ALA A 178 2.97 -7.74 0.86
N ILE A 179 2.50 -7.44 2.09
CA ILE A 179 1.26 -6.69 2.30
C ILE A 179 1.50 -5.30 2.87
N ASP A 180 2.64 -5.10 3.50
CA ASP A 180 3.05 -3.78 4.00
C ASP A 180 4.58 -3.67 4.00
N LEU A 181 5.06 -2.44 3.86
CA LEU A 181 6.49 -2.10 3.82
C LEU A 181 6.71 -0.73 4.45
N SER A 182 7.56 -0.67 5.44
CA SER A 182 7.97 0.60 6.08
C SER A 182 9.48 0.80 5.96
N MET A 183 9.89 2.04 5.70
CA MET A 183 11.28 2.48 5.62
C MET A 183 11.53 3.51 6.70
N ASP A 184 12.66 3.42 7.41
CA ASP A 184 13.08 4.46 8.34
C ASP A 184 13.56 5.70 7.55
N PRO A 185 12.87 6.84 7.62
CA PRO A 185 13.27 8.02 6.87
C PRO A 185 14.59 8.63 7.35
N ASN A 186 15.03 8.33 8.58
CA ASN A 186 16.28 8.80 9.15
C ASN A 186 17.46 7.88 8.78
N ASN A 187 17.17 6.59 8.55
CA ASN A 187 18.13 5.62 8.06
C ASN A 187 17.47 4.68 7.03
N PRO A 188 17.40 5.07 5.76
CA PRO A 188 16.67 4.34 4.73
C PRO A 188 17.25 2.96 4.39
N ARG A 189 18.36 2.56 5.03
CA ARG A 189 18.84 1.18 5.00
C ARG A 189 17.99 0.23 5.83
N ILE A 190 17.20 0.77 6.77
CA ILE A 190 16.33 -0.02 7.64
C ILE A 190 14.95 -0.12 7.02
N LEU A 191 14.54 -1.35 6.76
CA LEU A 191 13.25 -1.70 6.19
C LEU A 191 12.57 -2.76 7.04
N ILE A 192 11.26 -2.63 7.20
CA ILE A 192 10.41 -3.67 7.78
C ILE A 192 9.35 -4.02 6.73
N ALA A 193 9.22 -5.32 6.45
CA ALA A 193 8.21 -5.83 5.53
C ALA A 193 7.33 -6.87 6.23
N SER A 194 6.04 -6.84 5.98
CA SER A 194 5.12 -7.88 6.41
C SER A 194 4.59 -8.68 5.23
N PHE A 195 4.40 -9.97 5.45
CA PHE A 195 3.84 -10.90 4.48
C PHE A 195 2.52 -11.46 5.00
N TRP A 196 1.62 -11.69 4.08
CA TRP A 196 0.32 -12.25 4.35
C TRP A 196 0.05 -13.44 3.45
N GLU A 197 -0.16 -14.61 4.05
CA GLU A 197 -0.68 -15.77 3.35
C GLU A 197 -2.20 -15.69 3.37
N ALA A 198 -2.79 -15.37 2.22
CA ALA A 198 -4.22 -15.23 2.09
C ALA A 198 -4.70 -15.73 0.74
N HIS A 199 -5.91 -16.26 0.72
CA HIS A 199 -6.56 -16.75 -0.47
C HIS A 199 -8.05 -16.44 -0.45
N ARG A 200 -8.57 -15.99 -1.58
CA ARG A 200 -9.98 -15.71 -1.78
C ARG A 200 -10.54 -16.58 -2.89
N ASN A 201 -11.75 -17.08 -2.67
CA ASN A 201 -12.62 -17.59 -3.72
C ASN A 201 -14.06 -17.10 -3.47
N PHE A 202 -15.02 -17.49 -4.33
CA PHE A 202 -16.38 -16.97 -4.25
C PHE A 202 -17.12 -17.32 -2.96
N TRP A 203 -16.73 -18.39 -2.27
CA TRP A 203 -17.42 -18.92 -1.08
C TRP A 203 -16.56 -18.93 0.17
N SER A 204 -15.28 -18.64 0.09
CA SER A 204 -14.40 -18.64 1.25
C SER A 204 -13.33 -17.53 1.18
N LEU A 205 -12.89 -17.15 2.36
CA LEU A 205 -11.74 -16.31 2.61
C LEU A 205 -10.85 -17.03 3.62
N GLN A 206 -9.61 -17.29 3.24
CA GLN A 206 -8.57 -17.68 4.15
C GLN A 206 -7.71 -16.44 4.44
N SER A 207 -7.64 -16.04 5.71
CA SER A 207 -6.73 -15.01 6.20
C SER A 207 -5.76 -15.67 7.19
N GLY A 208 -4.50 -15.69 6.84
CA GLY A 208 -3.44 -16.28 7.65
C GLY A 208 -3.00 -17.66 7.22
N GLY A 209 -1.76 -17.96 7.55
CA GLY A 209 -1.08 -19.21 7.26
C GLY A 209 0.40 -19.15 7.65
N PRO A 210 1.15 -20.25 7.43
CA PRO A 210 2.56 -20.33 7.79
C PRO A 210 3.48 -19.37 7.02
N GLY A 211 2.97 -18.77 5.95
CA GLY A 211 3.70 -17.76 5.19
C GLY A 211 3.49 -16.33 5.69
N SER A 212 2.51 -16.07 6.57
CA SER A 212 2.35 -14.76 7.20
C SER A 212 3.50 -14.49 8.17
N SER A 213 4.25 -13.40 7.95
CA SER A 213 5.54 -13.19 8.61
C SER A 213 5.97 -11.72 8.60
N ILE A 214 6.94 -11.39 9.42
CA ILE A 214 7.59 -10.07 9.48
C ILE A 214 9.08 -10.26 9.21
N TYR A 215 9.62 -9.39 8.34
CA TYR A 215 11.03 -9.36 7.98
C TYR A 215 11.63 -7.99 8.26
N ARG A 216 12.91 -7.98 8.61
CA ARG A 216 13.72 -6.79 8.79
C ARG A 216 14.92 -6.84 7.86
N SER A 217 15.26 -5.70 7.24
CA SER A 217 16.55 -5.45 6.62
C SER A 217 17.24 -4.29 7.32
N MET A 218 18.56 -4.38 7.45
CA MET A 218 19.43 -3.35 8.02
C MET A 218 20.44 -2.79 6.99
N ASP A 219 20.34 -3.23 5.74
CA ASP A 219 21.31 -2.94 4.67
C ASP A 219 20.67 -2.48 3.36
N GLY A 220 19.42 -1.97 3.42
CA GLY A 220 18.70 -1.47 2.25
C GLY A 220 18.11 -2.59 1.38
N GLY A 221 17.80 -3.72 2.00
CA GLY A 221 17.17 -4.86 1.34
C GLY A 221 18.16 -5.81 0.66
N ASP A 222 19.47 -5.66 0.88
CA ASP A 222 20.45 -6.62 0.38
C ASP A 222 20.37 -7.96 1.13
N SER A 223 20.03 -7.92 2.42
CA SER A 223 19.68 -9.11 3.21
C SER A 223 18.45 -8.87 4.08
N TRP A 224 17.74 -9.97 4.41
CA TRP A 224 16.52 -9.95 5.21
C TRP A 224 16.56 -11.02 6.30
N GLU A 225 16.14 -10.63 7.48
CA GLU A 225 15.99 -11.50 8.63
C GLU A 225 14.50 -11.66 8.97
N GLU A 226 14.04 -12.90 9.16
CA GLU A 226 12.68 -13.16 9.64
C GLU A 226 12.62 -12.97 11.16
N ILE A 227 11.81 -11.99 11.60
CA ILE A 227 11.64 -11.64 13.01
C ILE A 227 10.27 -12.06 13.58
N THR A 228 9.50 -12.85 12.85
CA THR A 228 8.15 -13.30 13.20
C THR A 228 8.06 -13.97 14.57
N ASN A 229 9.10 -14.68 14.95
CA ASN A 229 9.15 -15.46 16.19
C ASN A 229 9.87 -14.75 17.35
N ASN A 230 10.25 -13.48 17.18
CA ASN A 230 10.95 -12.73 18.21
C ASN A 230 10.10 -12.58 19.47
N ARG A 231 10.78 -12.36 20.59
CA ARG A 231 10.17 -12.31 21.92
C ARG A 231 9.06 -11.26 21.96
N GLY A 232 7.88 -11.65 22.44
CA GLY A 232 6.74 -10.78 22.69
C GLY A 232 5.73 -10.74 21.54
N LEU A 233 6.06 -11.24 20.35
CA LEU A 233 5.10 -11.42 19.26
C LEU A 233 4.15 -12.60 19.51
N PRO A 234 2.94 -12.60 18.93
CA PRO A 234 1.97 -13.67 19.07
C PRO A 234 2.53 -14.98 18.50
N LYS A 235 2.07 -16.09 19.05
CA LYS A 235 2.40 -17.44 18.58
C LYS A 235 1.24 -18.00 17.77
N GLY A 236 1.53 -19.01 16.95
CA GLY A 236 0.53 -19.68 16.12
C GLY A 236 0.32 -19.01 14.76
N THR A 237 -0.87 -19.16 14.19
CA THR A 237 -1.18 -18.64 12.87
C THR A 237 -1.36 -17.13 12.91
N LEU A 238 -0.61 -16.42 12.07
CA LEU A 238 -0.76 -14.99 11.84
C LEU A 238 -1.59 -14.75 10.58
N GLY A 239 -2.46 -13.75 10.64
CA GLY A 239 -3.18 -13.21 9.50
C GLY A 239 -2.47 -12.01 8.89
N LYS A 240 -3.23 -10.96 8.57
CA LYS A 240 -2.68 -9.71 8.03
C LYS A 240 -1.94 -8.94 9.11
N ILE A 241 -0.84 -8.31 8.71
CA ILE A 241 0.03 -7.53 9.60
C ILE A 241 0.30 -6.18 8.93
N GLY A 242 -0.05 -5.08 9.62
CA GLY A 242 0.38 -3.73 9.25
C GLY A 242 1.59 -3.33 10.07
N VAL A 243 2.55 -2.62 9.48
CA VAL A 243 3.81 -2.22 10.14
C VAL A 243 4.15 -0.76 9.88
N SER A 244 4.74 -0.09 10.87
CA SER A 244 5.21 1.30 10.71
C SER A 244 6.44 1.56 11.56
N LEU A 245 7.53 1.98 10.93
CA LEU A 245 8.70 2.54 11.60
C LEU A 245 8.39 3.97 12.05
N SER A 246 8.84 4.34 13.24
CA SER A 246 8.64 5.68 13.78
C SER A 246 9.73 6.64 13.30
N PRO A 247 9.38 7.72 12.57
CA PRO A 247 10.35 8.76 12.26
C PRO A 247 10.83 9.54 13.48
N ALA A 248 10.00 9.60 14.54
CA ALA A 248 10.27 10.36 15.76
C ALA A 248 11.17 9.62 16.75
N GLN A 249 11.33 8.30 16.62
CA GLN A 249 12.16 7.51 17.52
C GLN A 249 12.83 6.36 16.77
N SER A 250 14.14 6.42 16.70
CA SER A 250 14.96 5.34 16.14
C SER A 250 14.74 4.02 16.89
N GLY A 251 14.64 2.92 16.17
CA GLY A 251 14.38 1.58 16.72
C GLY A 251 12.91 1.27 17.01
N ARG A 252 12.03 2.26 17.01
CA ARG A 252 10.61 2.03 17.26
C ARG A 252 9.88 1.53 16.03
N ILE A 253 9.18 0.41 16.21
CA ILE A 253 8.30 -0.20 15.21
C ILE A 253 6.94 -0.44 15.87
N TRP A 254 5.90 -0.09 15.13
CA TRP A 254 4.53 -0.48 15.44
C TRP A 254 4.10 -1.61 14.52
N ALA A 255 3.35 -2.57 15.07
CA ALA A 255 2.74 -3.65 14.31
C ALA A 255 1.31 -3.91 14.79
N ILE A 256 0.33 -3.81 13.90
CA ILE A 256 -1.03 -4.29 14.15
C ILE A 256 -1.15 -5.69 13.57
N ILE A 257 -1.49 -6.67 14.38
CA ILE A 257 -1.36 -8.10 14.02
C ILE A 257 -2.70 -8.82 14.19
N GLU A 258 -3.18 -9.43 13.11
CA GLU A 258 -4.27 -10.41 13.14
C GLU A 258 -3.72 -11.76 13.62
N ALA A 259 -4.20 -12.23 14.78
CA ALA A 259 -3.83 -13.48 15.39
C ALA A 259 -4.85 -13.89 16.45
N GLU A 260 -4.69 -15.05 17.10
CA GLU A 260 -5.45 -15.39 18.31
C GLU A 260 -5.22 -14.29 19.37
N ASP A 261 -3.97 -13.93 19.59
CA ASP A 261 -3.53 -12.80 20.42
C ASP A 261 -3.47 -11.48 19.60
N ALA A 262 -4.53 -11.19 18.83
CA ALA A 262 -4.61 -9.98 18.00
C ALA A 262 -4.44 -8.69 18.82
N GLY A 263 -3.82 -7.67 18.24
CA GLY A 263 -3.66 -6.37 18.88
C GLY A 263 -2.55 -5.52 18.27
N LEU A 264 -2.29 -4.39 18.95
CA LEU A 264 -1.17 -3.53 18.61
C LEU A 264 0.07 -3.93 19.42
N TYR A 265 1.17 -4.08 18.72
CA TYR A 265 2.49 -4.42 19.26
C TYR A 265 3.46 -3.28 18.98
N ARG A 266 4.40 -3.06 19.90
CA ARG A 266 5.49 -2.09 19.79
C ARG A 266 6.81 -2.74 20.10
N SER A 267 7.79 -2.46 19.27
CA SER A 267 9.22 -2.67 19.55
C SER A 267 9.92 -1.34 19.70
N ASP A 268 10.97 -1.26 20.53
CA ASP A 268 11.84 -0.11 20.69
C ASP A 268 13.32 -0.45 20.36
N ASP A 269 13.56 -1.63 19.78
CA ASP A 269 14.87 -2.22 19.51
C ASP A 269 14.96 -2.84 18.10
N TYR A 270 14.32 -2.20 17.11
CA TYR A 270 14.24 -2.68 15.72
C TYR A 270 13.66 -4.08 15.56
N GLY A 271 12.76 -4.50 16.45
CA GLY A 271 12.04 -5.77 16.34
C GLY A 271 12.73 -6.95 17.04
N GLU A 272 13.78 -6.74 17.83
CA GLU A 272 14.38 -7.80 18.64
C GLU A 272 13.42 -8.29 19.73
N SER A 273 12.70 -7.33 20.34
CA SER A 273 11.66 -7.66 21.33
C SER A 273 10.44 -6.78 21.15
N TRP A 274 9.29 -7.29 21.58
CA TRP A 274 8.00 -6.67 21.37
C TRP A 274 7.15 -6.66 22.64
N ILE A 275 6.34 -5.63 22.78
CA ILE A 275 5.34 -5.48 23.84
C ILE A 275 3.99 -5.32 23.17
N ARG A 276 3.00 -6.12 23.58
CA ARG A 276 1.61 -5.90 23.19
C ARG A 276 1.06 -4.74 24.00
N THR A 277 0.92 -3.57 23.35
CA THR A 277 0.47 -2.33 24.02
C THR A 277 -1.04 -2.27 24.13
N SER A 278 -1.77 -2.85 23.19
CA SER A 278 -3.23 -2.91 23.24
C SER A 278 -3.79 -4.26 22.83
N LYS A 279 -4.82 -4.72 23.57
CA LYS A 279 -5.61 -5.92 23.29
C LYS A 279 -6.98 -5.59 22.72
N ASN A 280 -7.25 -4.30 22.48
CA ASN A 280 -8.55 -3.86 21.99
C ASN A 280 -8.79 -4.40 20.58
N ARG A 281 -9.83 -5.22 20.44
CA ARG A 281 -10.19 -5.85 19.14
C ARG A 281 -10.89 -4.89 18.20
N ASP A 282 -11.39 -3.75 18.69
CA ASP A 282 -11.96 -2.71 17.82
C ASP A 282 -10.90 -2.07 16.90
N LEU A 283 -9.63 -2.20 17.26
CA LEU A 283 -8.50 -1.74 16.43
C LEU A 283 -8.22 -2.63 15.22
N ILE A 284 -8.86 -3.82 15.13
CA ILE A 284 -8.54 -4.82 14.10
C ILE A 284 -9.81 -5.47 13.51
N HIS A 285 -10.81 -4.66 13.21
CA HIS A 285 -12.00 -5.13 12.50
C HIS A 285 -11.68 -5.44 11.04
N ARG A 286 -12.20 -6.56 10.52
CA ARG A 286 -12.07 -6.97 9.12
C ARG A 286 -10.63 -6.83 8.60
N PRO A 287 -9.62 -7.48 9.20
CA PRO A 287 -8.21 -7.25 8.85
C PRO A 287 -7.89 -7.54 7.39
N TRP A 288 -8.63 -8.44 6.75
CA TRP A 288 -8.54 -8.70 5.31
C TRP A 288 -8.90 -7.49 4.43
N TYR A 289 -9.52 -6.46 5.01
CA TYR A 289 -9.99 -5.27 4.32
C TYR A 289 -9.21 -4.02 4.76
N TYR A 290 -8.93 -3.89 6.05
CA TYR A 290 -8.12 -2.82 6.63
C TYR A 290 -6.83 -3.38 7.25
N CYS A 291 -6.35 -2.82 8.32
CA CYS A 291 -5.19 -3.24 9.12
C CYS A 291 -3.94 -2.41 8.80
N HIS A 292 -4.10 -1.09 8.85
CA HIS A 292 -2.97 -0.18 8.69
C HIS A 292 -2.66 0.52 10.01
N VAL A 293 -1.38 0.81 10.23
CA VAL A 293 -0.85 1.52 11.38
C VAL A 293 0.13 2.58 10.89
N PHE A 294 0.01 3.80 11.43
CA PHE A 294 0.84 4.93 11.04
C PHE A 294 1.46 5.57 12.27
N ALA A 295 2.79 5.56 12.36
CA ALA A 295 3.52 6.29 13.38
C ALA A 295 3.46 7.79 13.10
N ASP A 296 3.22 8.58 14.14
CA ASP A 296 3.30 10.04 14.02
C ASP A 296 4.75 10.45 13.74
N PRO A 297 5.00 11.32 12.73
CA PRO A 297 6.37 11.68 12.34
C PRO A 297 7.11 12.55 13.36
N LYS A 298 6.42 13.16 14.32
CA LYS A 298 6.98 14.10 15.30
C LYS A 298 6.87 13.61 16.74
N HIS A 299 5.91 12.73 17.05
CA HIS A 299 5.60 12.32 18.41
C HIS A 299 5.70 10.80 18.53
N ALA A 300 6.77 10.32 19.13
CA ALA A 300 7.09 8.89 19.21
C ALA A 300 5.97 8.03 19.84
N ASP A 301 5.25 8.55 20.82
CA ASP A 301 4.16 7.83 21.51
C ASP A 301 2.79 8.00 20.83
N THR A 302 2.74 8.69 19.69
CA THR A 302 1.51 8.85 18.92
C THR A 302 1.48 7.89 17.75
N VAL A 303 0.34 7.20 17.60
CA VAL A 303 0.08 6.25 16.51
C VAL A 303 -1.37 6.34 16.08
N TYR A 304 -1.59 6.18 14.79
CA TYR A 304 -2.91 6.14 14.16
C TYR A 304 -3.18 4.74 13.61
N LEU A 305 -4.44 4.32 13.66
CA LEU A 305 -4.89 3.10 13.01
C LEU A 305 -6.14 3.39 12.19
N THR A 306 -6.15 2.86 10.97
CA THR A 306 -7.30 2.94 10.08
C THR A 306 -7.98 1.58 9.98
N ASN A 307 -9.27 1.58 10.20
CA ASN A 307 -10.15 0.46 9.93
C ASN A 307 -11.61 0.96 9.80
N LEU A 308 -12.60 0.24 10.34
CA LEU A 308 -13.99 0.70 10.35
C LEU A 308 -14.12 2.11 10.93
N GLN A 309 -13.38 2.41 12.01
CA GLN A 309 -13.15 3.74 12.56
C GLN A 309 -11.68 4.14 12.38
N MET A 310 -11.41 5.43 12.50
CA MET A 310 -10.05 5.95 12.61
C MET A 310 -9.71 6.17 14.10
N TRP A 311 -8.59 5.61 14.53
CA TRP A 311 -8.15 5.62 15.92
C TRP A 311 -6.84 6.39 16.10
N LYS A 312 -6.71 7.08 17.23
CA LYS A 312 -5.46 7.73 17.65
C LYS A 312 -5.11 7.33 19.07
N SER A 313 -3.89 6.93 19.28
CA SER A 313 -3.22 6.88 20.59
C SER A 313 -2.20 8.00 20.69
N SER A 314 -1.99 8.52 21.91
CA SER A 314 -0.94 9.50 22.23
C SER A 314 -0.14 9.10 23.48
N ASP A 315 -0.29 7.84 23.94
CA ASP A 315 0.29 7.28 25.15
C ASP A 315 1.04 5.96 24.90
N GLY A 316 1.66 5.86 23.76
CA GLY A 316 2.44 4.68 23.40
C GLY A 316 1.61 3.45 23.05
N GLY A 317 0.38 3.64 22.55
CA GLY A 317 -0.51 2.57 22.13
C GLY A 317 -1.29 1.92 23.26
N CYS A 318 -1.34 2.54 24.47
CA CYS A 318 -2.04 1.98 25.63
C CYS A 318 -3.53 2.28 25.61
N SER A 319 -3.91 3.50 25.24
CA SER A 319 -5.31 3.90 25.08
C SER A 319 -5.56 4.53 23.72
N PHE A 320 -6.81 4.47 23.27
CA PHE A 320 -7.22 4.96 21.96
C PHE A 320 -8.46 5.81 22.06
N ARG A 321 -8.50 6.89 21.28
CA ARG A 321 -9.68 7.66 21.00
C ARG A 321 -10.04 7.55 19.53
N GLU A 322 -11.33 7.51 19.24
CA GLU A 322 -11.84 7.61 17.89
C GLU A 322 -11.65 9.03 17.35
N ILE A 323 -11.23 9.13 16.09
CA ILE A 323 -11.27 10.36 15.31
C ILE A 323 -12.53 10.31 14.47
N THR A 324 -13.42 11.27 14.66
CA THR A 324 -14.64 11.36 13.86
C THR A 324 -14.30 11.67 12.42
N THR A 325 -14.67 10.78 11.52
CA THR A 325 -14.55 10.92 10.06
C THR A 325 -15.95 11.08 9.45
N PRO A 326 -16.08 11.64 8.23
CA PRO A 326 -17.39 11.82 7.59
C PRO A 326 -18.14 10.51 7.33
N HIS A 327 -17.42 9.39 7.27
CA HIS A 327 -17.99 8.03 7.13
C HIS A 327 -17.05 7.01 7.79
N GLY A 328 -17.54 5.81 8.03
CA GLY A 328 -16.71 4.66 8.38
C GLY A 328 -15.95 4.12 7.18
N ASP A 329 -15.21 3.01 7.41
CA ASP A 329 -14.37 2.39 6.37
C ASP A 329 -13.19 3.30 5.96
N ASN A 330 -12.23 3.47 6.87
CA ASN A 330 -11.01 4.24 6.65
C ASN A 330 -9.89 3.28 6.21
N HIS A 331 -9.34 3.49 5.01
CA HIS A 331 -8.34 2.60 4.42
C HIS A 331 -6.91 3.15 4.56
N ASP A 332 -6.71 4.47 4.32
CA ASP A 332 -5.40 5.11 4.33
C ASP A 332 -5.50 6.55 4.86
#